data_47185bbcf4462841994b9d2f24cbd35b
#
_entry.id   47185bbcf4462841994b9d2f24cbd35b
#
_cell.length_a   1.000
_cell.length_b   1.000
_cell.length_c   1.000
_cell.angle_alpha   90.00
_cell.angle_beta   90.00
_cell.angle_gamma   90.00
#
_symmetry.space_group_name_H-M   'P 1'
#
loop_
_entity.id
_entity.type
_entity.pdbx_description
1 polymer ?
#
loop_
_entity_poly.entity_id
_entity_poly.type
_entity_poly.pdbx_seq_one_letter_code
_entity_poly.pdbx_strand_id
1 'polypeptide(L)'
;MNENSLELPSECAIRPASAQDIKSIRKLVWSARLDPTQLRWEQFWVIECEGKLAACGQLRNFAGVQELGSLVVAKDWRDRGLGSYLTKYLIQQATEPLYLECLGKRLASFYTRFGFVEVSVQELPQSLKFKFGLSQLAKTLFKIPVTIMQYQAGCL
;
A
#
# COMPACT_ATOMS: atom_id res chain seq x y z
N MET A 1 13.59 -25.18 6.09
CA MET A 1 13.35 -24.07 5.15
C MET A 1 13.02 -22.84 5.97
N ASN A 2 13.91 -21.87 5.94
CA ASN A 2 13.68 -20.64 6.68
C ASN A 2 12.61 -19.83 5.95
N GLU A 3 11.36 -19.93 6.40
CA GLU A 3 10.47 -18.81 6.30
C GLU A 3 11.14 -17.70 7.09
N ASN A 4 11.77 -16.77 6.38
CA ASN A 4 12.18 -15.50 6.96
C ASN A 4 10.91 -14.84 7.46
N SER A 5 10.52 -15.13 8.69
CA SER A 5 9.46 -14.39 9.38
C SER A 5 9.97 -12.95 9.43
N LEU A 6 9.38 -12.10 8.60
CA LEU A 6 9.62 -10.68 8.69
C LEU A 6 9.13 -10.26 10.07
N GLU A 7 10.04 -10.01 10.97
CA GLU A 7 9.77 -9.53 12.31
C GLU A 7 9.99 -8.02 12.36
N LEU A 8 9.16 -7.35 13.13
CA LEU A 8 9.40 -5.94 13.41
C LEU A 8 10.60 -5.80 14.35
N PRO A 9 11.39 -4.72 14.18
CA PRO A 9 12.36 -4.34 15.21
C PRO A 9 11.70 -4.26 16.58
N SER A 10 12.43 -4.61 17.64
CA SER A 10 11.88 -4.70 19.01
C SER A 10 11.30 -3.37 19.52
N GLU A 11 11.81 -2.25 19.02
CA GLU A 11 11.35 -0.90 19.32
C GLU A 11 10.09 -0.48 18.53
N CYS A 12 9.59 -1.34 17.64
CA CYS A 12 8.47 -1.04 16.77
C CYS A 12 7.24 -1.91 17.08
N ALA A 13 6.06 -1.35 16.88
CA ALA A 13 4.79 -2.06 17.00
C ALA A 13 3.83 -1.63 15.87
N ILE A 14 3.04 -2.58 15.38
CA ILE A 14 1.96 -2.31 14.43
C ILE A 14 0.63 -2.18 15.17
N ARG A 15 -0.19 -1.24 14.74
CA ARG A 15 -1.55 -1.04 15.29
C ARG A 15 -2.47 -0.40 14.25
N PRO A 16 -3.80 -0.50 14.43
CA PRO A 16 -4.73 0.36 13.69
C PRO A 16 -4.41 1.83 13.98
N ALA A 17 -4.61 2.69 12.99
CA ALA A 17 -4.51 4.12 13.21
C ALA A 17 -5.70 4.64 14.04
N SER A 18 -5.49 5.77 14.68
CA SER A 18 -6.52 6.54 15.39
C SER A 18 -6.70 7.92 14.75
N ALA A 19 -7.75 8.64 15.14
CA ALA A 19 -7.98 10.00 14.67
C ALA A 19 -6.79 10.93 14.96
N GLN A 20 -6.03 10.66 16.01
CA GLN A 20 -4.84 11.45 16.38
C GLN A 20 -3.68 11.28 15.40
N ASP A 21 -3.63 10.17 14.67
CA ASP A 21 -2.54 9.86 13.73
C ASP A 21 -2.68 10.59 12.39
N ILE A 22 -3.87 11.14 12.07
CA ILE A 22 -4.16 11.67 10.74
C ILE A 22 -3.19 12.77 10.27
N LYS A 23 -2.72 13.60 11.18
CA LYS A 23 -1.73 14.66 10.85
C LYS A 23 -0.38 14.06 10.46
N SER A 24 0.07 13.05 11.21
CA SER A 24 1.33 12.34 10.95
C SER A 24 1.24 11.49 9.68
N ILE A 25 0.12 10.81 9.46
CA ILE A 25 -0.16 10.07 8.23
C ILE A 25 -0.11 11.02 7.02
N ARG A 26 -0.81 12.15 7.08
CA ARG A 26 -0.83 13.15 5.99
C ARG A 26 0.58 13.67 5.68
N LYS A 27 1.36 13.98 6.71
CA LYS A 27 2.75 14.41 6.54
C LYS A 27 3.60 13.34 5.86
N LEU A 28 3.43 12.07 6.24
CA LEU A 28 4.16 10.96 5.67
C LEU A 28 3.79 10.74 4.19
N VAL A 29 2.50 10.69 3.88
CA VAL A 29 1.98 10.53 2.51
C VAL A 29 2.43 11.68 1.62
N TRP A 30 2.36 12.91 2.11
CA TRP A 30 2.84 14.09 1.38
C TRP A 30 4.33 14.03 1.10
N SER A 31 5.14 13.60 2.07
CA SER A 31 6.59 13.47 1.90
C SER A 31 6.99 12.47 0.82
N ALA A 32 6.14 11.47 0.57
CA ALA A 32 6.31 10.47 -0.48
C ALA A 32 5.69 10.89 -1.82
N ARG A 33 5.13 12.10 -1.90
CA ARG A 33 4.43 12.64 -3.08
C ARG A 33 3.27 11.76 -3.56
N LEU A 34 2.61 11.10 -2.63
CA LEU A 34 1.40 10.34 -2.89
C LEU A 34 0.16 11.23 -2.74
N ASP A 35 -0.96 10.76 -3.32
CA ASP A 35 -2.24 11.45 -3.25
C ASP A 35 -2.75 11.60 -1.81
N PRO A 36 -2.91 12.84 -1.29
CA PRO A 36 -3.37 13.06 0.07
C PRO A 36 -4.90 13.19 0.18
N THR A 37 -5.67 12.96 -0.89
CA THR A 37 -7.09 13.30 -0.94
C THR A 37 -8.02 12.26 -0.32
N GLN A 38 -7.58 11.01 -0.21
CA GLN A 38 -8.41 9.89 0.27
C GLN A 38 -7.93 9.30 1.59
N LEU A 39 -7.44 10.15 2.48
CA LEU A 39 -6.90 9.72 3.77
C LEU A 39 -8.02 9.63 4.81
N ARG A 40 -8.47 8.40 5.07
CA ARG A 40 -9.41 8.06 6.14
C ARG A 40 -8.65 7.23 7.18
N TRP A 41 -8.42 7.78 8.37
CA TRP A 41 -7.63 7.11 9.40
C TRP A 41 -8.17 5.72 9.76
N GLU A 42 -9.48 5.51 9.69
CA GLU A 42 -10.14 4.24 9.98
C GLU A 42 -9.70 3.07 9.06
N GLN A 43 -9.11 3.41 7.91
CA GLN A 43 -8.62 2.46 6.92
C GLN A 43 -7.11 2.25 6.99
N PHE A 44 -6.43 2.92 7.92
CA PHE A 44 -4.98 2.85 8.05
C PHE A 44 -4.51 1.90 9.14
N TRP A 45 -3.39 1.27 8.85
CA TRP A 45 -2.51 0.63 9.81
C TRP A 45 -1.21 1.42 9.88
N VAL A 46 -0.66 1.53 11.07
CA VAL A 46 0.57 2.28 11.31
C VAL A 46 1.58 1.42 12.06
N ILE A 47 2.85 1.64 11.74
CA ILE A 47 3.97 1.12 12.54
C ILE A 47 4.54 2.30 13.32
N GLU A 48 4.51 2.17 14.61
CA GLU A 48 5.10 3.13 15.54
C GLU A 48 6.42 2.58 16.06
N CYS A 49 7.48 3.37 16.00
CA CYS A 49 8.80 3.02 16.51
C CYS A 49 9.28 4.15 17.40
N GLU A 50 9.71 3.81 18.62
CA GLU A 50 10.20 4.80 19.59
C GLU A 50 9.21 5.98 19.82
N GLY A 51 7.91 5.68 19.86
CA GLY A 51 6.86 6.67 20.05
C GLY A 51 6.59 7.58 18.84
N LYS A 52 7.16 7.29 17.67
CA LYS A 52 6.96 8.04 16.42
C LYS A 52 6.41 7.15 15.31
N LEU A 53 5.60 7.74 14.45
CA LEU A 53 5.05 7.05 13.29
C LEU A 53 6.15 6.79 12.26
N ALA A 54 6.53 5.53 12.08
CA ALA A 54 7.59 5.10 11.19
C ALA A 54 7.08 4.66 9.82
N ALA A 55 5.86 4.12 9.76
CA ALA A 55 5.24 3.69 8.51
C ALA A 55 3.72 3.74 8.59
N CYS A 56 3.06 3.85 7.46
CA CYS A 56 1.62 3.72 7.34
C CYS A 56 1.23 3.00 6.05
N GLY A 57 0.05 2.41 6.03
CA GLY A 57 -0.55 1.81 4.84
C GLY A 57 -2.07 1.76 4.99
N GLN A 58 -2.78 1.86 3.89
CA GLN A 58 -4.23 1.96 3.85
C GLN A 58 -4.85 0.80 3.08
N LEU A 59 -5.92 0.23 3.63
CA LEU A 59 -6.86 -0.62 2.90
C LEU A 59 -8.12 0.18 2.62
N ARG A 60 -8.27 0.66 1.39
CA ARG A 60 -9.46 1.39 0.96
C ARG A 60 -10.55 0.41 0.56
N ASN A 61 -11.77 0.66 1.04
CA ASN A 61 -12.92 -0.17 0.73
C ASN A 61 -13.71 0.39 -0.45
N PHE A 62 -13.99 -0.47 -1.42
CA PHE A 62 -14.90 -0.24 -2.54
C PHE A 62 -15.95 -1.34 -2.56
N ALA A 63 -16.95 -1.22 -3.42
CA ALA A 63 -17.98 -2.26 -3.55
C ALA A 63 -17.37 -3.59 -4.01
N GLY A 64 -17.25 -4.55 -3.08
CA GLY A 64 -16.77 -5.91 -3.32
C GLY A 64 -15.27 -6.08 -3.54
N VAL A 65 -14.47 -5.02 -3.34
CA VAL A 65 -13.01 -5.06 -3.51
C VAL A 65 -12.32 -4.12 -2.53
N GLN A 66 -11.01 -4.32 -2.34
CA GLN A 66 -10.16 -3.43 -1.57
C GLN A 66 -8.94 -2.99 -2.38
N GLU A 67 -8.43 -1.82 -2.02
CA GLU A 67 -7.18 -1.29 -2.58
C GLU A 67 -6.16 -1.07 -1.48
N LEU A 68 -4.97 -1.63 -1.65
CA LEU A 68 -3.81 -1.29 -0.85
C LEU A 68 -3.23 0.02 -1.40
N GLY A 69 -3.20 1.04 -0.58
CA GLY A 69 -2.72 2.35 -0.97
C GLY A 69 -1.98 3.08 0.14
N SER A 70 -1.39 4.21 -0.20
CA SER A 70 -0.70 5.10 0.75
C SER A 70 0.31 4.38 1.65
N LEU A 71 1.00 3.36 1.12
CA LEU A 71 2.03 2.63 1.85
C LEU A 71 3.33 3.44 1.81
N VAL A 72 3.73 3.93 2.96
CA VAL A 72 4.90 4.81 3.11
C VAL A 72 5.70 4.42 4.33
N VAL A 73 7.02 4.39 4.18
CA VAL A 73 7.99 4.28 5.29
C VAL A 73 8.74 5.59 5.43
N ALA A 74 8.80 6.11 6.65
CA ALA A 74 9.56 7.31 6.97
C ALA A 74 11.04 7.14 6.60
N LYS A 75 11.66 8.22 6.12
CA LYS A 75 13.03 8.20 5.58
C LYS A 75 14.03 7.52 6.52
N ASP A 76 13.98 7.85 7.81
CA ASP A 76 14.91 7.35 8.82
C ASP A 76 14.69 5.86 9.17
N TRP A 77 13.58 5.27 8.73
CA TRP A 77 13.20 3.89 8.98
C TRP A 77 13.20 3.00 7.74
N ARG A 78 13.67 3.52 6.61
CA ARG A 78 13.80 2.75 5.37
C ARG A 78 14.90 1.70 5.47
N ASP A 79 14.82 0.70 4.60
CA ASP A 79 15.81 -0.40 4.50
C ASP A 79 15.93 -1.27 5.77
N ARG A 80 14.88 -1.25 6.61
CA ARG A 80 14.78 -2.06 7.84
C ARG A 80 13.63 -3.08 7.78
N GLY A 81 13.07 -3.32 6.59
CA GLY A 81 12.02 -4.32 6.38
C GLY A 81 10.59 -3.87 6.73
N LEU A 82 10.37 -2.62 7.19
CA LEU A 82 9.03 -2.16 7.59
C LEU A 82 8.02 -2.18 6.45
N GLY A 83 8.42 -1.78 5.25
CA GLY A 83 7.54 -1.81 4.07
C GLY A 83 7.11 -3.23 3.70
N SER A 84 8.03 -4.19 3.76
CA SER A 84 7.75 -5.60 3.51
C SER A 84 6.84 -6.20 4.59
N TYR A 85 7.11 -5.89 5.85
CA TYR A 85 6.26 -6.33 6.96
C TYR A 85 4.83 -5.80 6.82
N LEU A 86 4.70 -4.49 6.59
CA LEU A 86 3.40 -3.84 6.47
C LEU A 86 2.62 -4.37 5.25
N THR A 87 3.28 -4.61 4.13
CA THR A 87 2.65 -5.22 2.95
C THR A 87 2.06 -6.58 3.27
N LYS A 88 2.84 -7.48 3.87
CA LYS A 88 2.34 -8.81 4.29
C LYS A 88 1.19 -8.71 5.28
N TYR A 89 1.32 -7.82 6.25
CA TYR A 89 0.28 -7.61 7.26
C TYR A 89 -1.03 -7.14 6.62
N LEU A 90 -0.98 -6.15 5.72
CA LEU A 90 -2.17 -5.63 5.04
C LEU A 90 -2.83 -6.68 4.14
N ILE A 91 -2.04 -7.52 3.46
CA ILE A 91 -2.57 -8.66 2.70
C ILE A 91 -3.38 -9.59 3.62
N GLN A 92 -2.88 -9.89 4.82
CA GLN A 92 -3.58 -10.73 5.80
C GLN A 92 -4.84 -10.07 6.37
N GLN A 93 -4.88 -8.74 6.45
CA GLN A 93 -6.05 -8.00 6.91
C GLN A 93 -7.12 -7.81 5.83
N ALA A 94 -6.78 -7.98 4.56
CA ALA A 94 -7.72 -7.82 3.46
C ALA A 94 -8.81 -8.90 3.51
N THR A 95 -10.06 -8.47 3.36
CA THR A 95 -11.25 -9.35 3.40
C THR A 95 -11.92 -9.50 2.04
N GLU A 96 -11.50 -8.73 1.05
CA GLU A 96 -12.02 -8.71 -0.30
C GLU A 96 -10.86 -8.84 -1.31
N PRO A 97 -11.13 -9.15 -2.59
CA PRO A 97 -10.12 -9.11 -3.63
C PRO A 97 -9.32 -7.80 -3.58
N LEU A 98 -7.99 -7.93 -3.52
CA LEU A 98 -7.08 -6.83 -3.24
C LEU A 98 -6.35 -6.39 -4.49
N TYR A 99 -6.41 -5.09 -4.75
CA TYR A 99 -5.74 -4.42 -5.86
C TYR A 99 -4.81 -3.32 -5.35
N LEU A 100 -3.88 -2.91 -6.18
CA LEU A 100 -3.07 -1.73 -5.96
C LEU A 100 -2.66 -1.09 -7.28
N GLU A 101 -2.21 0.14 -7.17
CA GLU A 101 -1.60 0.90 -8.24
C GLU A 101 -0.23 1.39 -7.76
N CYS A 102 0.79 1.23 -8.58
CA CYS A 102 2.12 1.68 -8.23
C CYS A 102 2.82 2.38 -9.39
N LEU A 103 3.76 3.24 -9.06
CA LEU A 103 4.57 4.00 -10.00
C LEU A 103 5.94 3.35 -10.18
N GLY A 104 6.27 3.07 -11.44
CA GLY A 104 7.60 2.59 -11.82
C GLY A 104 7.81 1.09 -11.60
N LYS A 105 8.78 0.57 -12.35
CA LYS A 105 9.12 -0.86 -12.37
C LYS A 105 9.65 -1.37 -11.04
N ARG A 106 10.33 -0.52 -10.27
CA ARG A 106 10.89 -0.91 -8.96
C ARG A 106 9.80 -1.29 -7.97
N LEU A 107 8.74 -0.50 -7.89
CA LEU A 107 7.61 -0.81 -7.01
C LEU A 107 6.81 -2.01 -7.52
N ALA A 108 6.61 -2.13 -8.82
CA ALA A 108 5.97 -3.32 -9.39
C ALA A 108 6.74 -4.60 -9.02
N SER A 109 8.06 -4.60 -9.16
CA SER A 109 8.91 -5.73 -8.74
C SER A 109 8.85 -6.00 -7.25
N PHE A 110 8.76 -4.95 -6.43
CA PHE A 110 8.57 -5.10 -4.98
C PHE A 110 7.27 -5.86 -4.67
N TYR A 111 6.14 -5.43 -5.24
CA TYR A 111 4.85 -6.06 -4.97
C TYR A 111 4.71 -7.46 -5.58
N THR A 112 5.37 -7.72 -6.71
CA THR A 112 5.40 -9.07 -7.31
C THR A 112 5.94 -10.11 -6.33
N ARG A 113 6.90 -9.76 -5.50
CA ARG A 113 7.44 -10.67 -4.46
C ARG A 113 6.43 -11.09 -3.40
N PHE A 114 5.33 -10.36 -3.27
CA PHE A 114 4.25 -10.65 -2.32
C PHE A 114 3.04 -11.33 -2.96
N GLY A 115 3.11 -11.68 -4.24
CA GLY A 115 2.03 -12.36 -4.94
C GLY A 115 1.10 -11.45 -5.73
N PHE A 116 1.46 -10.18 -5.93
CA PHE A 116 0.74 -9.32 -6.84
C PHE A 116 1.17 -9.57 -8.29
N VAL A 117 0.20 -9.59 -9.19
CA VAL A 117 0.41 -9.71 -10.63
C VAL A 117 -0.21 -8.52 -11.35
N GLU A 118 0.43 -8.09 -12.44
CA GLU A 118 -0.10 -7.00 -13.28
C GLU A 118 -1.40 -7.40 -13.93
N VAL A 119 -2.37 -6.49 -13.94
CA VAL A 119 -3.67 -6.64 -14.61
C VAL A 119 -3.97 -5.42 -15.47
N SER A 120 -4.77 -5.62 -16.53
CA SER A 120 -5.22 -4.53 -17.38
C SER A 120 -6.43 -3.81 -16.78
N VAL A 121 -6.68 -2.57 -17.23
CA VAL A 121 -7.87 -1.79 -16.82
C VAL A 121 -9.16 -2.53 -17.16
N GLN A 122 -9.18 -3.27 -18.27
CA GLN A 122 -10.34 -4.04 -18.71
C GLN A 122 -10.72 -5.17 -17.74
N GLU A 123 -9.74 -5.72 -17.04
CA GLU A 123 -9.93 -6.81 -16.06
C GLU A 123 -10.38 -6.31 -14.68
N LEU A 124 -10.43 -4.98 -14.48
CA LEU A 124 -10.81 -4.40 -13.20
C LEU A 124 -12.31 -4.53 -12.92
N PRO A 125 -12.71 -4.73 -11.65
CA PRO A 125 -14.08 -4.55 -11.22
C PRO A 125 -14.58 -3.14 -11.50
N GLN A 126 -15.89 -3.01 -11.75
CA GLN A 126 -16.54 -1.72 -12.07
C GLN A 126 -16.22 -0.63 -11.01
N SER A 127 -16.19 -1.01 -9.74
CA SER A 127 -15.91 -0.11 -8.63
C SER A 127 -14.51 0.55 -8.68
N LEU A 128 -13.55 -0.07 -9.36
CA LEU A 128 -12.18 0.45 -9.51
C LEU A 128 -11.90 1.05 -10.88
N LYS A 129 -12.69 0.70 -11.90
CA LYS A 129 -12.45 1.15 -13.28
C LYS A 129 -12.35 2.65 -13.42
N PHE A 130 -13.25 3.40 -12.79
CA PHE A 130 -13.24 4.85 -12.88
C PHE A 130 -11.96 5.43 -12.26
N LYS A 131 -11.63 5.03 -11.04
CA LYS A 131 -10.47 5.52 -10.31
C LYS A 131 -9.16 5.20 -11.05
N PHE A 132 -8.96 3.94 -11.37
CA PHE A 132 -7.72 3.49 -12.01
C PHE A 132 -7.67 3.88 -13.49
N GLY A 133 -8.82 4.06 -14.13
CA GLY A 133 -8.91 4.60 -15.47
C GLY A 133 -8.38 6.03 -15.59
N LEU A 134 -8.65 6.89 -14.59
CA LEU A 134 -8.09 8.24 -14.52
C LEU A 134 -6.56 8.22 -14.39
N SER A 135 -6.02 7.31 -13.58
CA SER A 135 -4.57 7.14 -13.43
C SER A 135 -3.91 6.66 -14.73
N GLN A 136 -4.56 5.76 -15.48
CA GLN A 136 -4.08 5.32 -16.78
C GLN A 136 -4.11 6.46 -17.82
N LEU A 137 -5.10 7.33 -17.75
CA LEU A 137 -5.14 8.53 -18.59
C LEU A 137 -3.98 9.47 -18.26
N ALA A 138 -3.70 9.70 -16.98
CA ALA A 138 -2.56 10.49 -16.54
C ALA A 138 -1.23 9.87 -17.01
N LYS A 139 -1.08 8.54 -16.96
CA LYS A 139 0.05 7.81 -17.53
C LYS A 139 0.26 8.15 -18.99
N THR A 140 -0.81 8.14 -19.78
CA THR A 140 -0.75 8.44 -21.22
C THR A 140 -0.36 9.89 -21.48
N LEU A 141 -0.94 10.84 -20.72
CA LEU A 141 -0.70 12.29 -20.90
C LEU A 141 0.68 12.73 -20.40
N PHE A 142 1.14 12.19 -19.27
CA PHE A 142 2.37 12.63 -18.60
C PHE A 142 3.51 11.62 -18.69
N LYS A 143 3.34 10.52 -19.43
CA LYS A 143 4.32 9.43 -19.59
C LYS A 143 4.84 8.85 -18.28
N ILE A 144 3.99 8.82 -17.23
CA ILE A 144 4.31 8.24 -15.94
C ILE A 144 3.99 6.73 -16.01
N PRO A 145 4.96 5.83 -15.69
CA PRO A 145 4.70 4.38 -15.71
C PRO A 145 3.88 3.96 -14.49
N VAL A 146 2.57 3.83 -14.69
CA VAL A 146 1.61 3.34 -13.70
C VAL A 146 1.27 1.89 -13.99
N THR A 147 1.43 1.02 -12.99
CA THR A 147 1.09 -0.40 -13.07
C THR A 147 -0.04 -0.70 -12.09
N ILE A 148 -1.10 -1.36 -12.58
CA ILE A 148 -2.20 -1.88 -11.76
C ILE A 148 -1.94 -3.34 -11.49
N MET A 149 -2.07 -3.75 -10.23
CA MET A 149 -1.77 -5.12 -9.81
C MET A 149 -2.89 -5.68 -8.95
N GLN A 150 -3.10 -6.98 -9.04
CA GLN A 150 -4.03 -7.75 -8.22
C GLN A 150 -3.26 -8.79 -7.40
N TYR A 151 -3.59 -8.91 -6.14
CA TYR A 151 -3.07 -9.99 -5.31
C TYR A 151 -3.70 -11.33 -5.71
N GLN A 152 -2.86 -12.32 -5.99
CA GLN A 152 -3.28 -13.67 -6.32
C GLN A 152 -2.61 -14.66 -5.37
N ALA A 153 -3.39 -15.18 -4.42
CA ALA A 153 -2.91 -16.21 -3.50
C ALA A 153 -2.55 -17.48 -4.28
N GLY A 154 -1.34 -18.02 -4.06
CA GLY A 154 -0.89 -19.28 -4.66
C GLY A 154 -0.02 -19.13 -5.91
N CYS A 155 0.36 -17.93 -6.31
CA CYS A 155 1.35 -17.70 -7.38
C CYS A 155 2.79 -17.55 -6.86
N LEU A 156 3.13 -18.25 -5.78
CA LEU A 156 4.51 -18.35 -5.26
C LEU A 156 5.10 -19.70 -5.57
#